data_810bc7d3fe36ae4eb80abff65c239294
#
_entry.id   810bc7d3fe36ae4eb80abff65c239294
#
_cell.length_a   1.000
_cell.length_b   1.000
_cell.length_c   1.000
_cell.angle_alpha   90.00
_cell.angle_beta   90.00
_cell.angle_gamma   90.00
#
_symmetry.space_group_name_H-M   'P 1'
#
loop_
_entity.id
_entity.type
_entity.pdbx_description
1 polymer ?
#
loop_
_entity_poly.entity_id
_entity_poly.type
_entity_poly.pdbx_seq_one_letter_code
_entity_poly.pdbx_strand_id
1 'polypeptide(L)'
;MAKNKLKKFAELESFSHVIQPSLEELNTQFKFKGKWNKDLFKNDGPIVLELGCGKGEYSVALAQEYPEKNFIGVDIKGARLWSGAKEAKEKDIENVAFLRTRIDLICRCFEENEVDEIWITFPDPQIKRKRARKRLTHPKFLRMYDVILKSNSRIHLKTDSQFLHGFTLGVICAENHHLDDATSDLYNSLVKRKHLNIKTFYESIFLKKGMPITYLRFSLNYKD
;
A
#
# COMPACT_ATOMS: atom_id res chain seq x y z
N MET A 1 23.74 -10.97 -11.83
CA MET A 1 22.67 -10.19 -11.15
C MET A 1 22.29 -8.89 -11.87
N ALA A 2 23.21 -8.09 -12.40
CA ALA A 2 22.89 -6.83 -13.10
C ALA A 2 22.03 -7.01 -14.38
N LYS A 3 22.37 -8.00 -15.22
CA LYS A 3 21.69 -8.28 -16.51
C LYS A 3 20.18 -8.58 -16.33
N ASN A 4 19.80 -9.31 -15.28
CA ASN A 4 18.41 -9.61 -14.95
C ASN A 4 17.61 -8.38 -14.48
N LYS A 5 18.28 -7.42 -13.84
CA LYS A 5 17.64 -6.19 -13.37
C LYS A 5 17.30 -5.25 -14.53
N LEU A 6 18.20 -5.11 -15.51
CA LEU A 6 17.97 -4.29 -16.72
C LEU A 6 16.81 -4.84 -17.54
N LYS A 7 16.77 -6.18 -17.74
CA LYS A 7 15.64 -6.83 -18.43
C LYS A 7 14.30 -6.52 -17.76
N LYS A 8 14.22 -6.63 -16.41
CA LYS A 8 13.00 -6.30 -15.66
C LYS A 8 12.56 -4.86 -15.83
N PHE A 9 13.51 -3.90 -15.89
CA PHE A 9 13.16 -2.50 -16.12
C PHE A 9 12.62 -2.27 -17.52
N ALA A 10 13.25 -2.87 -18.56
CA ALA A 10 12.76 -2.77 -19.93
C ALA A 10 11.34 -3.37 -20.09
N GLU A 11 11.08 -4.52 -19.45
CA GLU A 11 9.75 -5.12 -19.44
C GLU A 11 8.71 -4.24 -18.71
N LEU A 12 9.08 -3.58 -17.58
CA LEU A 12 8.17 -2.67 -16.87
C LEU A 12 7.69 -1.50 -17.73
N GLU A 13 8.55 -1.00 -18.64
CA GLU A 13 8.19 0.07 -19.57
C GLU A 13 7.13 -0.38 -20.59
N SER A 14 7.03 -1.68 -20.87
CA SER A 14 6.04 -2.25 -21.79
C SER A 14 4.68 -2.56 -21.13
N PHE A 15 4.56 -2.45 -19.82
CA PHE A 15 3.32 -2.77 -19.09
C PHE A 15 2.45 -1.51 -18.94
N SER A 16 1.30 -1.46 -19.60
CA SER A 16 0.36 -0.32 -19.56
C SER A 16 -0.18 0.02 -18.18
N HIS A 17 -0.27 -0.98 -17.29
CA HIS A 17 -0.72 -0.85 -15.89
C HIS A 17 0.44 -0.52 -14.92
N VAL A 18 1.66 -0.25 -15.43
CA VAL A 18 2.79 0.21 -14.60
C VAL A 18 3.09 1.67 -14.94
N ILE A 19 2.89 2.52 -13.96
CA ILE A 19 3.02 3.96 -14.08
C ILE A 19 4.31 4.40 -13.39
N GLN A 20 5.21 5.04 -14.13
CA GLN A 20 6.54 5.46 -13.67
C GLN A 20 6.76 6.95 -13.94
N PRO A 21 6.09 7.86 -13.19
CA PRO A 21 6.21 9.29 -13.46
C PRO A 21 7.62 9.81 -13.13
N SER A 22 8.09 10.73 -13.95
CA SER A 22 9.27 11.54 -13.66
C SER A 22 8.97 12.55 -12.55
N LEU A 23 10.02 13.12 -11.92
CA LEU A 23 9.84 14.20 -10.95
C LEU A 23 9.27 15.47 -11.61
N GLU A 24 9.56 15.70 -12.87
CA GLU A 24 9.03 16.83 -13.64
C GLU A 24 7.51 16.69 -13.81
N GLU A 25 7.02 15.54 -14.27
CA GLU A 25 5.59 15.26 -14.38
C GLU A 25 4.87 15.42 -13.02
N LEU A 26 5.46 14.92 -11.92
CA LEU A 26 4.90 15.08 -10.57
C LEU A 26 4.93 16.53 -10.08
N ASN A 27 5.82 17.38 -10.57
CA ASN A 27 5.91 18.79 -10.19
C ASN A 27 5.00 19.71 -11.01
N THR A 28 4.63 19.28 -12.22
CA THR A 28 3.76 20.06 -13.13
C THR A 28 2.34 19.54 -13.08
N GLN A 29 2.02 18.56 -13.90
CA GLN A 29 0.68 17.97 -13.99
C GLN A 29 0.79 16.47 -14.23
N PHE A 30 0.61 15.67 -13.18
CA PHE A 30 0.54 14.22 -13.32
C PHE A 30 -0.80 13.79 -13.93
N LYS A 31 -0.75 13.13 -15.07
CA LYS A 31 -1.91 12.85 -15.93
C LYS A 31 -3.04 12.06 -15.24
N PHE A 32 -2.72 11.19 -14.28
CA PHE A 32 -3.71 10.35 -13.61
C PHE A 32 -4.26 10.94 -12.31
N LYS A 33 -3.69 12.06 -11.81
CA LYS A 33 -4.17 12.71 -10.59
C LYS A 33 -5.63 13.15 -10.76
N GLY A 34 -6.55 12.66 -9.91
CA GLY A 34 -8.00 12.84 -9.99
C GLY A 34 -8.67 12.07 -11.14
N LYS A 35 -7.95 11.17 -11.83
CA LYS A 35 -8.43 10.51 -13.05
C LYS A 35 -8.06 9.03 -13.14
N TRP A 36 -7.61 8.41 -12.05
CA TRP A 36 -7.20 7.00 -12.05
C TRP A 36 -8.31 6.08 -12.57
N ASN A 37 -9.53 6.25 -12.07
CA ASN A 37 -10.67 5.48 -12.52
C ASN A 37 -11.01 5.73 -14.00
N LYS A 38 -11.10 7.00 -14.39
CA LYS A 38 -11.48 7.39 -15.74
C LYS A 38 -10.44 7.00 -16.79
N ASP A 39 -9.16 7.32 -16.53
CA ASP A 39 -8.12 7.26 -17.55
C ASP A 39 -7.32 5.95 -17.55
N LEU A 40 -7.28 5.22 -16.41
CA LEU A 40 -6.59 3.94 -16.31
C LEU A 40 -7.55 2.75 -16.20
N PHE A 41 -8.36 2.70 -15.14
CA PHE A 41 -9.22 1.54 -14.85
C PHE A 41 -10.49 1.47 -15.69
N LYS A 42 -10.96 2.60 -16.26
CA LYS A 42 -12.18 2.69 -17.09
C LYS A 42 -13.46 2.24 -16.37
N ASN A 43 -13.52 2.42 -15.06
CA ASN A 43 -14.65 2.13 -14.19
C ASN A 43 -14.69 3.11 -13.01
N ASP A 44 -15.71 3.04 -12.16
CA ASP A 44 -15.90 3.90 -10.98
C ASP A 44 -15.68 3.15 -9.66
N GLY A 45 -14.95 2.04 -9.68
CA GLY A 45 -14.67 1.23 -8.50
C GLY A 45 -13.84 1.98 -7.43
N PRO A 46 -14.03 1.65 -6.13
CA PRO A 46 -13.23 2.23 -5.06
C PRO A 46 -11.73 2.03 -5.27
N ILE A 47 -10.91 3.06 -5.03
CA ILE A 47 -9.45 3.00 -5.16
C ILE A 47 -8.82 2.59 -3.84
N VAL A 48 -8.07 1.49 -3.84
CA VAL A 48 -7.34 0.94 -2.70
C VAL A 48 -5.84 1.00 -2.98
N LEU A 49 -5.05 1.59 -2.07
CA LEU A 49 -3.60 1.66 -2.20
C LEU A 49 -2.91 0.63 -1.30
N GLU A 50 -1.88 -0.04 -1.81
CA GLU A 50 -0.89 -0.75 -1.00
C GLU A 50 0.42 0.05 -1.00
N LEU A 51 0.80 0.63 0.15
CA LEU A 51 1.99 1.47 0.28
C LEU A 51 3.21 0.65 0.69
N GLY A 52 4.23 0.63 -0.16
CA GLY A 52 5.41 -0.22 -0.01
C GLY A 52 5.15 -1.67 -0.45
N CYS A 53 4.39 -1.87 -1.51
CA CYS A 53 3.88 -3.16 -1.97
C CYS A 53 4.97 -4.19 -2.36
N GLY A 54 6.23 -3.77 -2.47
CA GLY A 54 7.34 -4.67 -2.75
C GLY A 54 7.17 -5.43 -4.06
N LYS A 55 6.84 -6.72 -3.98
CA LYS A 55 6.58 -7.57 -5.16
C LYS A 55 5.14 -7.45 -5.68
N GLY A 56 4.25 -6.75 -4.99
CA GLY A 56 2.85 -6.58 -5.37
C GLY A 56 1.97 -7.80 -5.14
N GLU A 57 2.44 -8.80 -4.41
CA GLU A 57 1.70 -10.06 -4.16
C GLU A 57 0.35 -9.79 -3.48
N TYR A 58 0.32 -8.86 -2.52
CA TYR A 58 -0.90 -8.54 -1.79
C TYR A 58 -1.87 -7.74 -2.65
N SER A 59 -1.38 -6.74 -3.42
CA SER A 59 -2.19 -5.97 -4.38
C SER A 59 -2.85 -6.87 -5.42
N VAL A 60 -2.10 -7.82 -6.01
CA VAL A 60 -2.64 -8.78 -7.01
C VAL A 60 -3.69 -9.68 -6.38
N ALA A 61 -3.41 -10.24 -5.21
CA ALA A 61 -4.35 -11.13 -4.53
C ALA A 61 -5.64 -10.41 -4.10
N LEU A 62 -5.54 -9.17 -3.62
CA LEU A 62 -6.71 -8.33 -3.33
C LEU A 62 -7.54 -8.04 -4.59
N ALA A 63 -6.89 -7.74 -5.71
CA ALA A 63 -7.56 -7.47 -6.98
C ALA A 63 -8.36 -8.69 -7.50
N GLN A 64 -7.82 -9.89 -7.34
CA GLN A 64 -8.52 -11.13 -7.66
C GLN A 64 -9.71 -11.40 -6.73
N GLU A 65 -9.56 -11.03 -5.46
CA GLU A 65 -10.56 -11.28 -4.42
C GLU A 65 -11.74 -10.29 -4.48
N TYR A 66 -11.49 -9.05 -4.95
CA TYR A 66 -12.44 -7.93 -4.99
C TYR A 66 -12.46 -7.27 -6.37
N PRO A 67 -13.07 -7.92 -7.37
CA PRO A 67 -13.09 -7.41 -8.75
C PRO A 67 -13.83 -6.07 -8.91
N GLU A 68 -14.66 -5.69 -7.93
CA GLU A 68 -15.39 -4.42 -7.90
C GLU A 68 -14.55 -3.23 -7.43
N LYS A 69 -13.32 -3.46 -6.94
CA LYS A 69 -12.40 -2.43 -6.47
C LYS A 69 -11.18 -2.29 -7.39
N ASN A 70 -10.55 -1.14 -7.40
CA ASN A 70 -9.33 -0.85 -8.12
C ASN A 70 -8.14 -0.78 -7.16
N PHE A 71 -7.06 -1.51 -7.44
CA PHE A 71 -5.91 -1.62 -6.57
C PHE A 71 -4.68 -0.97 -7.19
N ILE A 72 -3.93 -0.18 -6.40
CA ILE A 72 -2.68 0.44 -6.84
C ILE A 72 -1.58 0.11 -5.85
N GLY A 73 -0.64 -0.74 -6.28
CA GLY A 73 0.57 -1.04 -5.51
C GLY A 73 1.63 0.05 -5.71
N VAL A 74 2.07 0.69 -4.62
CA VAL A 74 3.05 1.78 -4.66
C VAL A 74 4.39 1.32 -4.08
N ASP A 75 5.47 1.38 -4.84
CA ASP A 75 6.85 1.15 -4.35
C ASP A 75 7.85 1.91 -5.23
N ILE A 76 9.00 2.27 -4.65
CA ILE A 76 10.12 2.88 -5.39
C ILE A 76 10.95 1.85 -6.16
N LYS A 77 10.93 0.57 -5.75
CA LYS A 77 11.80 -0.48 -6.26
C LYS A 77 11.19 -1.20 -7.46
N GLY A 78 11.34 -0.63 -8.66
CA GLY A 78 10.78 -1.19 -9.91
C GLY A 78 11.10 -2.67 -10.13
N ALA A 79 12.33 -3.14 -9.86
CA ALA A 79 12.67 -4.55 -10.00
C ALA A 79 11.87 -5.50 -9.09
N ARG A 80 11.25 -5.00 -8.00
CA ARG A 80 10.32 -5.75 -7.15
C ARG A 80 8.91 -5.68 -7.73
N LEU A 81 8.42 -4.49 -8.08
CA LEU A 81 7.11 -4.27 -8.73
C LEU A 81 6.90 -5.17 -9.95
N TRP A 82 7.98 -5.43 -10.70
CA TRP A 82 7.96 -6.28 -11.88
C TRP A 82 7.26 -7.63 -11.64
N SER A 83 7.41 -8.24 -10.47
CA SER A 83 6.82 -9.55 -10.20
C SER A 83 5.30 -9.51 -10.19
N GLY A 84 4.70 -8.57 -9.46
CA GLY A 84 3.24 -8.40 -9.42
C GLY A 84 2.69 -7.88 -10.73
N ALA A 85 3.39 -6.94 -11.39
CA ALA A 85 2.98 -6.44 -12.70
C ALA A 85 2.97 -7.54 -13.77
N LYS A 86 3.98 -8.42 -13.77
CA LYS A 86 4.02 -9.57 -14.67
C LYS A 86 2.90 -10.55 -14.37
N GLU A 87 2.66 -10.88 -13.09
CA GLU A 87 1.59 -11.77 -12.68
C GLU A 87 0.21 -11.22 -13.07
N ALA A 88 -0.03 -9.92 -12.85
CA ALA A 88 -1.27 -9.27 -13.24
C ALA A 88 -1.52 -9.37 -14.75
N LYS A 89 -0.47 -9.14 -15.56
CA LYS A 89 -0.55 -9.29 -17.02
C LYS A 89 -0.80 -10.73 -17.45
N GLU A 90 -0.10 -11.71 -16.86
CA GLU A 90 -0.24 -13.13 -17.22
C GLU A 90 -1.61 -13.72 -16.85
N LYS A 91 -2.28 -13.12 -15.87
CA LYS A 91 -3.62 -13.53 -15.39
C LYS A 91 -4.75 -12.62 -15.87
N ASP A 92 -4.46 -11.66 -16.75
CA ASP A 92 -5.42 -10.66 -17.27
C ASP A 92 -6.22 -9.96 -16.15
N ILE A 93 -5.52 -9.54 -15.07
CA ILE A 93 -6.14 -8.81 -13.95
C ILE A 93 -6.13 -7.32 -14.29
N GLU A 94 -7.29 -6.77 -14.65
CA GLU A 94 -7.44 -5.41 -15.15
C GLU A 94 -7.63 -4.36 -14.03
N ASN A 95 -8.07 -4.77 -12.85
CA ASN A 95 -8.33 -3.90 -11.70
C ASN A 95 -7.12 -3.72 -10.76
N VAL A 96 -5.90 -3.97 -11.25
CA VAL A 96 -4.66 -3.70 -10.53
C VAL A 96 -3.66 -2.93 -11.36
N ALA A 97 -3.03 -1.93 -10.75
CA ALA A 97 -1.97 -1.13 -11.34
C ALA A 97 -0.80 -0.97 -10.36
N PHE A 98 0.34 -0.55 -10.88
CA PHE A 98 1.54 -0.31 -10.07
C PHE A 98 2.09 1.09 -10.33
N LEU A 99 2.28 1.84 -9.23
CA LEU A 99 2.86 3.19 -9.28
C LEU A 99 4.28 3.16 -8.72
N ARG A 100 5.26 3.36 -9.58
CA ARG A 100 6.66 3.44 -9.17
C ARG A 100 7.01 4.86 -8.76
N THR A 101 6.87 5.16 -7.47
CA THR A 101 7.22 6.47 -6.92
C THR A 101 7.65 6.34 -5.45
N ARG A 102 8.13 7.45 -4.88
CA ARG A 102 8.36 7.57 -3.45
C ARG A 102 7.03 7.89 -2.75
N ILE A 103 6.76 7.24 -1.63
CA ILE A 103 5.49 7.44 -0.89
C ILE A 103 5.35 8.88 -0.36
N ASP A 104 6.46 9.59 -0.08
CA ASP A 104 6.43 10.99 0.31
C ASP A 104 6.05 11.97 -0.82
N LEU A 105 5.80 11.47 -2.03
CA LEU A 105 5.24 12.22 -3.16
C LEU A 105 3.78 11.86 -3.46
N ILE A 106 3.12 11.08 -2.60
CA ILE A 106 1.80 10.50 -2.89
C ILE A 106 0.73 11.57 -3.19
N CYS A 107 0.74 12.71 -2.50
CA CYS A 107 -0.19 13.82 -2.73
C CYS A 107 -0.01 14.49 -4.11
N ARG A 108 1.07 14.19 -4.83
CA ARG A 108 1.25 14.63 -6.22
C ARG A 108 0.66 13.63 -7.22
N CYS A 109 0.38 12.42 -6.77
CA CYS A 109 -0.13 11.33 -7.59
C CYS A 109 -1.64 11.16 -7.49
N PHE A 110 -2.23 11.60 -6.38
CA PHE A 110 -3.67 11.50 -6.12
C PHE A 110 -4.25 12.86 -5.76
N GLU A 111 -5.50 13.10 -6.15
CA GLU A 111 -6.27 14.28 -5.78
C GLU A 111 -6.80 14.13 -4.35
N GLU A 112 -7.32 15.21 -3.79
CA GLU A 112 -8.01 15.18 -2.51
C GLU A 112 -9.24 14.28 -2.58
N ASN A 113 -9.42 13.44 -1.55
CA ASN A 113 -10.56 12.52 -1.45
C ASN A 113 -10.70 11.54 -2.63
N GLU A 114 -9.60 11.12 -3.26
CA GLU A 114 -9.61 10.16 -4.37
C GLU A 114 -9.51 8.70 -3.92
N VAL A 115 -8.91 8.43 -2.75
CA VAL A 115 -8.57 7.10 -2.27
C VAL A 115 -9.56 6.63 -1.21
N ASP A 116 -10.02 5.38 -1.33
CA ASP A 116 -11.01 4.79 -0.42
C ASP A 116 -10.40 3.98 0.72
N GLU A 117 -9.18 3.43 0.53
CA GLU A 117 -8.57 2.53 1.52
C GLU A 117 -7.04 2.48 1.35
N ILE A 118 -6.28 2.37 2.44
CA ILE A 118 -4.83 2.21 2.39
C ILE A 118 -4.42 0.95 3.15
N TRP A 119 -3.57 0.13 2.50
CA TRP A 119 -2.87 -1.01 3.08
C TRP A 119 -1.39 -0.71 3.25
N ILE A 120 -0.84 -1.08 4.40
CA ILE A 120 0.59 -1.06 4.71
C ILE A 120 0.96 -2.47 5.17
N THR A 121 1.58 -3.23 4.27
CA THR A 121 1.88 -4.64 4.50
C THR A 121 3.39 -4.85 4.65
N PHE A 122 3.82 -5.35 5.79
CA PHE A 122 5.22 -5.69 6.11
C PHE A 122 6.22 -4.58 5.75
N PRO A 123 5.96 -3.31 6.15
CA PRO A 123 6.89 -2.22 5.89
C PRO A 123 8.15 -2.36 6.73
N ASP A 124 9.25 -1.71 6.30
CA ASP A 124 10.45 -1.59 7.14
C ASP A 124 10.09 -0.85 8.45
N PRO A 125 10.24 -1.47 9.63
CA PRO A 125 9.82 -0.91 10.91
C PRO A 125 10.65 0.30 11.35
N GLN A 126 11.78 0.60 10.69
CA GLN A 126 12.65 1.74 10.97
C GLN A 126 12.92 1.89 12.46
N ILE A 127 13.46 0.83 13.11
CA ILE A 127 13.61 0.72 14.58
C ILE A 127 14.46 1.87 15.16
N LYS A 128 15.53 2.29 14.46
CA LYS A 128 16.43 3.34 14.94
C LYS A 128 15.68 4.68 15.11
N ARG A 129 15.82 5.34 16.29
CA ARG A 129 15.16 6.62 16.62
C ARG A 129 15.37 7.69 15.55
N LYS A 130 16.59 7.84 15.01
CA LYS A 130 16.89 8.81 13.92
C LYS A 130 16.14 8.53 12.61
N ARG A 131 15.52 7.35 12.46
CA ARG A 131 14.72 6.95 11.30
C ARG A 131 13.22 6.96 11.58
N ALA A 132 12.77 7.34 12.77
CA ALA A 132 11.35 7.33 13.16
C ALA A 132 10.44 8.02 12.13
N ARG A 133 10.88 9.15 11.59
CA ARG A 133 10.15 9.91 10.54
C ARG A 133 10.00 9.16 9.21
N LYS A 134 10.64 7.99 9.03
CA LYS A 134 10.52 7.15 7.83
C LYS A 134 9.52 6.01 7.99
N ARG A 135 8.95 5.79 9.17
CA ARG A 135 7.88 4.82 9.39
C ARG A 135 6.64 5.27 8.62
N LEU A 136 6.02 4.37 7.87
CA LEU A 136 4.84 4.71 7.07
C LEU A 136 3.59 5.07 7.91
N THR A 137 3.60 4.76 9.19
CA THR A 137 2.56 5.16 10.17
C THR A 137 3.00 6.33 11.06
N HIS A 138 4.08 7.06 10.70
CA HIS A 138 4.44 8.29 11.40
C HIS A 138 3.44 9.42 11.07
N PRO A 139 3.08 10.33 12.00
CA PRO A 139 2.15 11.44 11.78
C PRO A 139 2.39 12.23 10.49
N LYS A 140 3.66 12.43 10.12
CA LYS A 140 4.02 13.05 8.83
C LYS A 140 3.35 12.37 7.63
N PHE A 141 3.35 11.03 7.59
CA PHE A 141 2.75 10.28 6.50
C PHE A 141 1.23 10.20 6.65
N LEU A 142 0.73 10.02 7.87
CA LEU A 142 -0.72 9.97 8.11
C LEU A 142 -1.41 11.26 7.65
N ARG A 143 -0.82 12.45 7.91
CA ARG A 143 -1.33 13.72 7.36
C ARG A 143 -1.32 13.78 5.83
N MET A 144 -0.35 13.18 5.18
CA MET A 144 -0.34 13.09 3.71
C MET A 144 -1.43 12.13 3.20
N TYR A 145 -1.66 11.04 3.91
CA TYR A 145 -2.73 10.10 3.55
C TYR A 145 -4.11 10.71 3.76
N ASP A 146 -4.29 11.51 4.81
CA ASP A 146 -5.54 12.23 5.08
C ASP A 146 -5.96 13.12 3.92
N VAL A 147 -5.02 13.81 3.27
CA VAL A 147 -5.32 14.64 2.09
C VAL A 147 -5.98 13.83 0.97
N ILE A 148 -5.44 12.66 0.65
CA ILE A 148 -5.89 11.84 -0.48
C ILE A 148 -7.04 10.89 -0.14
N LEU A 149 -7.21 10.54 1.14
CA LEU A 149 -8.27 9.64 1.60
C LEU A 149 -9.63 10.34 1.59
N LYS A 150 -10.67 9.62 1.22
CA LYS A 150 -12.05 10.03 1.45
C LYS A 150 -12.37 10.04 2.95
N SER A 151 -13.40 10.78 3.34
CA SER A 151 -13.89 10.76 4.71
C SER A 151 -14.28 9.32 5.14
N ASN A 152 -13.99 8.98 6.39
CA ASN A 152 -14.26 7.64 6.94
C ASN A 152 -13.52 6.47 6.27
N SER A 153 -12.49 6.72 5.48
CA SER A 153 -11.61 5.69 4.91
C SER A 153 -10.81 4.97 5.99
N ARG A 154 -10.32 3.78 5.67
CA ARG A 154 -9.56 2.94 6.60
C ARG A 154 -8.12 2.77 6.16
N ILE A 155 -7.24 2.78 7.15
CA ILE A 155 -5.84 2.40 7.01
C ILE A 155 -5.63 1.07 7.72
N HIS A 156 -4.97 0.15 7.04
CA HIS A 156 -4.64 -1.17 7.53
C HIS A 156 -3.12 -1.28 7.69
N LEU A 157 -2.67 -1.75 8.85
CA LEU A 157 -1.28 -2.16 9.06
C LEU A 157 -1.24 -3.65 9.38
N LYS A 158 -0.51 -4.42 8.56
CA LYS A 158 -0.24 -5.83 8.77
C LYS A 158 1.27 -6.03 8.82
N THR A 159 1.83 -6.51 9.95
CA THR A 159 3.28 -6.59 10.14
C THR A 159 3.68 -7.67 11.16
N ASP A 160 4.88 -8.23 11.00
CA ASP A 160 5.58 -9.07 11.97
C ASP A 160 6.24 -8.25 13.10
N SER A 161 6.34 -6.93 12.94
CA SER A 161 7.03 -6.06 13.87
C SER A 161 6.13 -5.60 15.01
N GLN A 162 6.23 -6.25 16.17
CA GLN A 162 5.58 -5.81 17.42
C GLN A 162 5.95 -4.36 17.78
N PHE A 163 7.19 -3.96 17.48
CA PHE A 163 7.65 -2.59 17.67
C PHE A 163 6.86 -1.58 16.83
N LEU A 164 6.68 -1.85 15.53
CA LEU A 164 5.92 -0.95 14.64
C LEU A 164 4.44 -0.93 15.01
N HIS A 165 3.89 -2.07 15.39
CA HIS A 165 2.51 -2.19 15.89
C HIS A 165 2.31 -1.28 17.13
N GLY A 166 3.14 -1.43 18.17
CA GLY A 166 3.07 -0.60 19.38
C GLY A 166 3.30 0.89 19.10
N PHE A 167 4.26 1.22 18.22
CA PHE A 167 4.45 2.61 17.77
C PHE A 167 3.19 3.18 17.12
N THR A 168 2.53 2.41 16.24
CA THR A 168 1.34 2.85 15.53
C THR A 168 0.16 3.03 16.48
N LEU A 169 -0.03 2.12 17.44
CA LEU A 169 -1.03 2.30 18.52
C LEU A 169 -0.80 3.59 19.30
N GLY A 170 0.46 3.86 19.66
CA GLY A 170 0.84 5.11 20.32
C GLY A 170 0.50 6.35 19.50
N VAL A 171 0.70 6.33 18.18
CA VAL A 171 0.32 7.43 17.28
C VAL A 171 -1.20 7.58 17.20
N ILE A 172 -1.95 6.47 17.05
CA ILE A 172 -3.42 6.48 16.98
C ILE A 172 -3.99 7.14 18.24
N CYS A 173 -3.49 6.76 19.42
CA CYS A 173 -3.91 7.33 20.68
C CYS A 173 -3.52 8.80 20.83
N ALA A 174 -2.26 9.16 20.53
CA ALA A 174 -1.74 10.51 20.72
C ALA A 174 -2.36 11.56 19.77
N GLU A 175 -2.72 11.15 18.55
CA GLU A 175 -3.34 12.02 17.52
C GLU A 175 -4.89 11.87 17.51
N ASN A 176 -5.46 11.14 18.49
CA ASN A 176 -6.91 10.92 18.66
C ASN A 176 -7.58 10.32 17.41
N HIS A 177 -6.90 9.39 16.74
CA HIS A 177 -7.49 8.64 15.63
C HIS A 177 -8.42 7.53 16.11
N HIS A 178 -9.36 7.11 15.28
CA HIS A 178 -10.31 6.05 15.64
C HIS A 178 -9.74 4.66 15.33
N LEU A 179 -9.61 3.81 16.34
CA LEU A 179 -9.17 2.42 16.23
C LEU A 179 -10.37 1.49 16.06
N ASP A 180 -10.47 0.80 14.92
CA ASP A 180 -11.53 -0.18 14.68
C ASP A 180 -11.15 -1.59 15.15
N ASP A 181 -9.93 -2.05 14.80
CA ASP A 181 -9.43 -3.40 15.12
C ASP A 181 -7.96 -3.34 15.56
N ALA A 182 -7.58 -4.10 16.56
CA ALA A 182 -6.20 -4.30 16.99
C ALA A 182 -5.96 -5.74 17.45
N THR A 183 -4.88 -6.35 16.95
CA THR A 183 -4.43 -7.65 17.47
C THR A 183 -2.92 -7.81 17.33
N SER A 184 -2.29 -8.39 18.35
CA SER A 184 -0.87 -8.76 18.34
C SER A 184 -0.62 -10.15 17.74
N ASP A 185 -1.68 -10.92 17.47
CA ASP A 185 -1.62 -12.24 16.82
C ASP A 185 -2.87 -12.45 15.95
N LEU A 186 -2.76 -12.07 14.69
CA LEU A 186 -3.87 -12.06 13.74
C LEU A 186 -4.52 -13.44 13.60
N TYR A 187 -3.72 -14.49 13.45
CA TYR A 187 -4.24 -15.83 13.13
C TYR A 187 -4.88 -16.54 14.30
N ASN A 188 -4.54 -16.16 15.54
CA ASN A 188 -5.15 -16.67 16.78
C ASN A 188 -6.17 -15.70 17.37
N SER A 189 -6.50 -14.59 16.68
CA SER A 189 -7.45 -13.57 17.16
C SER A 189 -8.88 -13.82 16.69
N LEU A 190 -9.82 -13.05 17.25
CA LEU A 190 -11.22 -12.99 16.80
C LEU A 190 -11.42 -12.10 15.57
N VAL A 191 -10.40 -11.38 15.14
CA VAL A 191 -10.46 -10.52 13.92
C VAL A 191 -10.47 -11.42 12.69
N LYS A 192 -11.65 -11.62 12.11
CA LYS A 192 -11.85 -12.46 10.93
C LYS A 192 -12.37 -11.62 9.77
N ARG A 193 -11.54 -11.45 8.74
CA ARG A 193 -11.90 -10.79 7.48
C ARG A 193 -11.27 -11.56 6.33
N LYS A 194 -11.98 -11.73 5.22
CA LYS A 194 -11.57 -12.55 4.08
C LYS A 194 -10.17 -12.15 3.57
N HIS A 195 -9.95 -10.85 3.35
CA HIS A 195 -8.67 -10.31 2.88
C HIS A 195 -7.47 -10.52 3.83
N LEU A 196 -7.70 -10.78 5.12
CA LEU A 196 -6.62 -11.07 6.08
C LEU A 196 -6.03 -12.47 5.92
N ASN A 197 -6.71 -13.35 5.17
CA ASN A 197 -6.21 -14.69 4.86
C ASN A 197 -5.18 -14.70 3.71
N ILE A 198 -5.06 -13.61 2.96
CA ILE A 198 -4.04 -13.43 1.93
C ILE A 198 -2.66 -13.41 2.59
N LYS A 199 -1.80 -14.35 2.22
CA LYS A 199 -0.45 -14.49 2.78
C LYS A 199 0.58 -14.15 1.73
N THR A 200 1.42 -13.14 2.03
CA THR A 200 2.57 -12.81 1.20
C THR A 200 3.72 -13.80 1.42
N PHE A 201 4.69 -13.79 0.53
CA PHE A 201 5.92 -14.59 0.69
C PHE A 201 6.64 -14.31 2.01
N TYR A 202 6.81 -13.05 2.38
CA TYR A 202 7.46 -12.67 3.64
C TYR A 202 6.65 -13.13 4.85
N GLU A 203 5.35 -12.98 4.83
CA GLU A 203 4.46 -13.45 5.89
C GLU A 203 4.58 -14.95 6.12
N SER A 204 4.63 -15.72 5.04
CA SER A 204 4.82 -17.18 5.11
C SER A 204 6.14 -17.56 5.77
N ILE A 205 7.21 -16.77 5.56
CA ILE A 205 8.50 -16.98 6.23
C ILE A 205 8.40 -16.69 7.74
N PHE A 206 7.73 -15.62 8.14
CA PHE A 206 7.57 -15.26 9.55
C PHE A 206 6.70 -16.26 10.30
N LEU A 207 5.60 -16.70 9.71
CA LEU A 207 4.74 -17.75 10.28
C LEU A 207 5.49 -19.08 10.46
N LYS A 208 6.31 -19.49 9.49
CA LYS A 208 7.16 -20.68 9.62
C LYS A 208 8.17 -20.59 10.76
N LYS A 209 8.56 -19.38 11.15
CA LYS A 209 9.43 -19.12 12.30
C LYS A 209 8.67 -19.01 13.63
N GLY A 210 7.37 -19.23 13.64
CA GLY A 210 6.52 -19.08 14.83
C GLY A 210 6.32 -17.61 15.25
N MET A 211 6.61 -16.64 14.37
CA MET A 211 6.42 -15.22 14.68
C MET A 211 4.95 -14.85 14.44
N PRO A 212 4.26 -14.26 15.43
CA PRO A 212 2.89 -13.80 15.25
C PRO A 212 2.86 -12.60 14.30
N ILE A 213 1.80 -12.52 13.51
CA ILE A 213 1.53 -11.37 12.64
C ILE A 213 0.55 -10.45 13.36
N THR A 214 0.90 -9.18 13.46
CA THR A 214 0.04 -8.16 14.09
C THR A 214 -0.83 -7.47 13.05
N TYR A 215 -1.95 -6.92 13.49
CA TYR A 215 -2.83 -6.17 12.61
C TYR A 215 -3.47 -5.00 13.36
N LEU A 216 -3.60 -3.87 12.66
CA LEU A 216 -4.37 -2.70 13.06
C LEU A 216 -5.25 -2.25 11.90
N ARG A 217 -6.46 -1.78 12.22
CA ARG A 217 -7.34 -1.07 11.32
C ARG A 217 -7.85 0.17 12.04
N PHE A 218 -7.70 1.32 11.39
CA PHE A 218 -8.04 2.60 11.99
C PHE A 218 -8.41 3.63 10.92
N SER A 219 -9.07 4.71 11.34
CA SER A 219 -9.33 5.89 10.52
C SER A 219 -8.69 7.15 11.11
N LEU A 220 -8.36 8.08 10.25
CA LEU A 220 -7.76 9.35 10.65
C LEU A 220 -8.83 10.33 11.14
N ASN A 221 -8.41 11.21 12.03
CA ASN A 221 -9.24 12.30 12.58
C ASN A 221 -8.45 13.61 12.47
N TYR A 222 -8.10 14.02 11.23
CA TYR A 222 -7.46 15.32 10.95
C TYR A 222 -8.41 16.27 10.22
N LYS A 223 -9.40 15.73 9.48
CA LYS A 223 -10.40 16.53 8.79
C LYS A 223 -11.48 16.90 9.80
N ASP A 224 -11.56 18.17 10.12
CA ASP A 224 -12.69 18.79 10.82
C ASP A 224 -13.79 19.16 9.83
#